data_225561ff515259872167acff15c45e30
#
_entry.id   225561ff515259872167acff15c45e30
#
_cell.length_a   1.000
_cell.length_b   1.000
_cell.length_c   1.000
_cell.angle_alpha   90.00
_cell.angle_beta   90.00
_cell.angle_gamma   90.00
#
_symmetry.space_group_name_H-M   'P 1'
#
loop_
_entity.id
_entity.type
_entity.pdbx_description
1 polymer ?
#
loop_
_entity_poly.entity_id
_entity_poly.type
_entity_poly.pdbx_seq_one_letter_code
_entity_poly.pdbx_strand_id
1 'polypeptide(L)'
;MGGTVFFDYDGTLHDSMHLYGPAFRRAYAALVTDGWAAPRTFSDEEIASWLGYSPAAMWASFMPELPEAIWQRASAAIGEEMRRLLAAGAGRLYPGAKAMLESLREEGCTLVFLSNCSGSYRDEHLAAFGLGGLFTGAWCAEDFEGLEKWQSYRQICARYPKPHLMVGDRHHDQEVA
;
A
#
# COMPACT_ATOMS: atom_id res chain seq x y z
N MET A 1 18.30 -0.60 24.51
CA MET A 1 17.89 -1.58 23.49
C MET A 1 16.56 -1.10 22.93
N GLY A 2 16.53 -0.74 21.67
CA GLY A 2 15.29 -0.32 21.01
C GLY A 2 14.33 -1.49 20.86
N GLY A 3 13.03 -1.22 20.93
CA GLY A 3 11.99 -2.20 20.59
C GLY A 3 11.84 -2.38 19.09
N THR A 4 10.71 -2.95 18.67
CA THR A 4 10.37 -3.12 17.24
C THR A 4 9.28 -2.14 16.83
N VAL A 5 9.51 -1.47 15.71
CA VAL A 5 8.50 -0.63 15.08
C VAL A 5 8.03 -1.30 13.78
N PHE A 6 6.75 -1.62 13.74
CA PHE A 6 6.07 -2.12 12.55
C PHE A 6 5.51 -0.94 11.78
N PHE A 7 5.78 -0.87 10.51
CA PHE A 7 5.30 0.20 9.64
C PHE A 7 4.35 -0.34 8.58
N ASP A 8 3.19 0.28 8.50
CA ASP A 8 2.44 0.25 7.26
C ASP A 8 3.18 1.06 6.18
N TYR A 9 2.76 0.93 4.93
CA TYR A 9 3.47 1.53 3.82
C TYR A 9 2.65 2.61 3.11
N ASP A 10 1.54 2.23 2.49
CA ASP A 10 0.72 3.14 1.70
C ASP A 10 -0.07 4.10 2.61
N GLY A 11 0.09 5.40 2.42
CA GLY A 11 -0.48 6.42 3.30
C GLY A 11 0.36 6.72 4.55
N THR A 12 1.38 5.89 4.85
CA THR A 12 2.23 6.03 6.03
C THR A 12 3.67 6.44 5.68
N LEU A 13 4.34 5.66 4.87
CA LEU A 13 5.70 5.97 4.36
C LEU A 13 5.66 6.47 2.91
N HIS A 14 4.75 5.93 2.10
CA HIS A 14 4.59 6.20 0.69
C HIS A 14 3.34 7.07 0.45
N ASP A 15 3.54 8.19 -0.24
CA ASP A 15 2.44 9.02 -0.75
C ASP A 15 1.86 8.36 -2.01
N SER A 16 0.99 7.39 -1.78
CA SER A 16 0.44 6.50 -2.82
C SER A 16 -0.38 7.25 -3.86
N MET A 17 -0.91 8.44 -3.52
CA MET A 17 -1.72 9.21 -4.46
C MET A 17 -0.94 9.68 -5.69
N HIS A 18 0.38 9.82 -5.60
CA HIS A 18 1.23 10.15 -6.75
C HIS A 18 1.25 9.07 -7.83
N LEU A 19 0.97 7.81 -7.47
CA LEU A 19 0.86 6.69 -8.42
C LEU A 19 -0.60 6.30 -8.65
N TYR A 20 -1.36 6.12 -7.58
CA TYR A 20 -2.72 5.60 -7.62
C TYR A 20 -3.70 6.57 -8.29
N GLY A 21 -3.61 7.86 -7.99
CA GLY A 21 -4.50 8.88 -8.56
C GLY A 21 -4.47 8.91 -10.10
N PRO A 22 -3.29 9.11 -10.73
CA PRO A 22 -3.17 9.04 -12.18
C PRO A 22 -3.58 7.68 -12.78
N ALA A 23 -3.19 6.56 -12.13
CA ALA A 23 -3.52 5.23 -12.59
C ALA A 23 -5.03 4.95 -12.57
N PHE A 24 -5.71 5.33 -11.49
CA PHE A 24 -7.17 5.24 -11.38
C PHE A 24 -7.87 6.05 -12.48
N ARG A 25 -7.49 7.33 -12.66
CA ARG A 25 -8.09 8.20 -13.68
C ARG A 25 -7.91 7.63 -15.09
N ARG A 26 -6.75 7.06 -15.38
CA ARG A 26 -6.48 6.41 -16.66
C ARG A 26 -7.36 5.18 -16.88
N ALA A 27 -7.48 4.31 -15.88
CA ALA A 27 -8.34 3.13 -15.95
C ALA A 27 -9.82 3.52 -16.11
N TYR A 28 -10.27 4.53 -15.37
CA TYR A 28 -11.63 5.05 -15.52
C TYR A 28 -11.90 5.64 -16.91
N ALA A 29 -10.96 6.39 -17.48
CA ALA A 29 -11.09 6.91 -18.83
C ALA A 29 -11.21 5.77 -19.88
N ALA A 30 -10.54 4.64 -19.66
CA ALA A 30 -10.73 3.46 -20.51
C ALA A 30 -12.13 2.87 -20.37
N LEU A 31 -12.69 2.79 -19.14
CA LEU A 31 -14.07 2.35 -18.93
C LEU A 31 -15.09 3.27 -19.63
N VAL A 32 -14.84 4.58 -19.64
CA VAL A 32 -15.68 5.54 -20.39
C VAL A 32 -15.59 5.29 -21.90
N THR A 33 -14.38 5.08 -22.42
CA THR A 33 -14.17 4.80 -23.84
C THR A 33 -14.83 3.49 -24.28
N ASP A 34 -14.79 2.48 -23.43
CA ASP A 34 -15.41 1.17 -23.66
C ASP A 34 -16.94 1.17 -23.42
N GLY A 35 -17.53 2.30 -23.01
CA GLY A 35 -18.99 2.44 -22.78
C GLY A 35 -19.49 1.88 -21.44
N TRP A 36 -18.59 1.54 -20.51
CA TRP A 36 -18.93 1.00 -19.19
C TRP A 36 -19.22 2.07 -18.14
N ALA A 37 -18.83 3.33 -18.40
CA ALA A 37 -19.02 4.44 -17.49
C ALA A 37 -19.34 5.74 -18.24
N ALA A 38 -20.05 6.65 -17.57
CA ALA A 38 -20.19 8.03 -18.06
C ALA A 38 -18.96 8.87 -17.74
N PRO A 39 -18.61 9.89 -18.56
CA PRO A 39 -17.51 10.80 -18.25
C PRO A 39 -17.71 11.47 -16.88
N ARG A 40 -16.66 11.41 -16.04
CA ARG A 40 -16.66 12.01 -14.70
C ARG A 40 -15.24 12.41 -14.31
N THR A 41 -15.12 13.47 -13.53
CA THR A 41 -13.89 13.89 -12.86
C THR A 41 -13.93 13.48 -11.37
N PHE A 42 -12.76 13.23 -10.80
CA PHE A 42 -12.61 12.82 -9.40
C PHE A 42 -11.61 13.73 -8.70
N SER A 43 -11.92 14.17 -7.49
CA SER A 43 -10.94 14.82 -6.62
C SER A 43 -9.92 13.80 -6.10
N ASP A 44 -8.78 14.27 -5.60
CA ASP A 44 -7.79 13.39 -4.99
C ASP A 44 -8.32 12.76 -3.70
N GLU A 45 -9.11 13.51 -2.91
CA GLU A 45 -9.73 13.01 -1.70
C GLU A 45 -10.71 11.87 -1.97
N GLU A 46 -11.48 11.97 -3.06
CA GLU A 46 -12.41 10.92 -3.46
C GLU A 46 -11.64 9.64 -3.85
N ILE A 47 -10.59 9.76 -4.66
CA ILE A 47 -9.77 8.60 -5.04
C ILE A 47 -9.05 8.03 -3.81
N ALA A 48 -8.53 8.87 -2.92
CA ALA A 48 -7.84 8.45 -1.71
C ALA A 48 -8.74 7.67 -0.75
N SER A 49 -10.06 7.90 -0.78
CA SER A 49 -11.01 7.15 0.06
C SER A 49 -11.03 5.65 -0.23
N TRP A 50 -10.57 5.22 -1.40
CA TRP A 50 -10.48 3.80 -1.80
C TRP A 50 -9.13 3.15 -1.53
N LEU A 51 -8.11 3.92 -1.13
CA LEU A 51 -6.83 3.34 -0.73
C LEU A 51 -7.01 2.42 0.49
N GLY A 52 -6.35 1.28 0.45
CA GLY A 52 -6.46 0.25 1.50
C GLY A 52 -7.64 -0.73 1.35
N TYR A 53 -8.56 -0.49 0.40
CA TYR A 53 -9.57 -1.49 0.03
C TYR A 53 -8.94 -2.59 -0.84
N SER A 54 -9.46 -3.80 -0.72
CA SER A 54 -9.21 -4.80 -1.76
C SER A 54 -9.86 -4.35 -3.08
N PRO A 55 -9.32 -4.75 -4.26
CA PRO A 55 -9.95 -4.41 -5.54
C PRO A 55 -11.44 -4.76 -5.60
N ALA A 56 -11.82 -5.95 -5.15
CA ALA A 56 -13.22 -6.38 -5.12
C ALA A 56 -14.10 -5.46 -4.27
N ALA A 57 -13.65 -5.11 -3.06
CA ALA A 57 -14.40 -4.22 -2.16
C ALA A 57 -14.50 -2.80 -2.74
N MET A 58 -13.43 -2.30 -3.33
CA MET A 58 -13.42 -0.98 -3.98
C MET A 58 -14.44 -0.92 -5.11
N TRP A 59 -14.40 -1.86 -6.07
CA TRP A 59 -15.32 -1.85 -7.19
C TRP A 59 -16.77 -2.12 -6.79
N ALA A 60 -17.01 -3.00 -5.81
CA ALA A 60 -18.35 -3.23 -5.26
C ALA A 60 -18.95 -1.97 -4.61
N SER A 61 -18.11 -1.13 -3.98
CA SER A 61 -18.53 0.15 -3.41
C SER A 61 -18.70 1.25 -4.47
N PHE A 62 -17.79 1.30 -5.45
CA PHE A 62 -17.71 2.39 -6.43
C PHE A 62 -18.63 2.19 -7.63
N MET A 63 -18.64 0.99 -8.21
CA MET A 63 -19.43 0.64 -9.38
C MET A 63 -20.03 -0.78 -9.23
N PRO A 64 -21.02 -0.98 -8.34
CA PRO A 64 -21.53 -2.30 -7.99
C PRO A 64 -22.10 -3.09 -9.16
N GLU A 65 -22.56 -2.41 -10.21
CA GLU A 65 -23.11 -3.02 -11.42
C GLU A 65 -22.04 -3.37 -12.48
N LEU A 66 -20.76 -3.04 -12.23
CA LEU A 66 -19.71 -3.33 -13.21
C LEU A 66 -19.40 -4.83 -13.20
N PRO A 67 -19.48 -5.51 -14.38
CA PRO A 67 -19.21 -6.94 -14.45
C PRO A 67 -17.83 -7.32 -13.94
N GLU A 68 -17.73 -8.46 -13.26
CA GLU A 68 -16.49 -8.90 -12.61
C GLU A 68 -15.28 -8.92 -13.58
N ALA A 69 -15.42 -9.48 -14.76
CA ALA A 69 -14.34 -9.50 -15.76
C ALA A 69 -13.87 -8.10 -16.17
N ILE A 70 -14.74 -7.10 -16.10
CA ILE A 70 -14.42 -5.72 -16.48
C ILE A 70 -13.67 -5.03 -15.34
N TRP A 71 -14.15 -5.13 -14.09
CA TRP A 71 -13.45 -4.51 -12.98
C TRP A 71 -12.10 -5.19 -12.69
N GLN A 72 -11.97 -6.51 -12.90
CA GLN A 72 -10.68 -7.19 -12.78
C GLN A 72 -9.67 -6.66 -13.81
N ARG A 73 -10.10 -6.45 -15.07
CA ARG A 73 -9.26 -5.83 -16.10
C ARG A 73 -8.88 -4.40 -15.75
N ALA A 74 -9.82 -3.61 -15.23
CA ALA A 74 -9.54 -2.24 -14.80
C ALA A 74 -8.56 -2.20 -13.61
N SER A 75 -8.70 -3.11 -12.63
CA SER A 75 -7.75 -3.25 -11.52
C SER A 75 -6.36 -3.63 -11.99
N ALA A 76 -6.25 -4.57 -12.93
CA ALA A 76 -4.96 -4.94 -13.51
C ALA A 76 -4.31 -3.75 -14.22
N ALA A 77 -5.09 -2.95 -14.97
CA ALA A 77 -4.61 -1.75 -15.64
C ALA A 77 -4.13 -0.67 -14.65
N ILE A 78 -4.81 -0.51 -13.50
CA ILE A 78 -4.35 0.38 -12.40
C ILE A 78 -2.98 -0.10 -11.91
N GLY A 79 -2.83 -1.37 -11.57
CA GLY A 79 -1.57 -1.92 -11.07
C GLY A 79 -0.42 -1.79 -12.08
N GLU A 80 -0.69 -2.05 -13.36
CA GLU A 80 0.30 -1.89 -14.43
C GLU A 80 0.74 -0.42 -14.60
N GLU A 81 -0.20 0.51 -14.57
CA GLU A 81 0.13 1.93 -14.69
C GLU A 81 0.88 2.43 -13.45
N MET A 82 0.54 1.98 -12.24
CA MET A 82 1.30 2.31 -11.03
C MET A 82 2.75 1.84 -11.14
N ARG A 83 2.98 0.60 -11.60
CA ARG A 83 4.35 0.08 -11.85
C ARG A 83 5.10 0.91 -12.88
N ARG A 84 4.45 1.26 -13.99
CA ARG A 84 5.03 2.11 -15.04
C ARG A 84 5.42 3.49 -14.48
N LEU A 85 4.57 4.10 -13.66
CA LEU A 85 4.83 5.39 -13.02
C LEU A 85 5.96 5.30 -12.00
N LEU A 86 6.00 4.22 -11.19
CA LEU A 86 7.09 3.97 -10.25
C LEU A 86 8.43 3.84 -10.99
N ALA A 87 8.48 3.05 -12.04
CA ALA A 87 9.68 2.87 -12.87
C ALA A 87 10.13 4.18 -13.55
N ALA A 88 9.20 5.09 -13.84
CA ALA A 88 9.48 6.43 -14.35
C ALA A 88 9.89 7.43 -13.24
N GLY A 89 10.02 7.00 -11.98
CA GLY A 89 10.42 7.86 -10.86
C GLY A 89 9.33 8.81 -10.35
N ALA A 90 8.05 8.53 -10.65
CA ALA A 90 6.93 9.36 -10.19
C ALA A 90 6.51 9.06 -8.74
N GLY A 91 6.92 7.90 -8.18
CA GLY A 91 6.63 7.55 -6.79
C GLY A 91 7.31 8.49 -5.79
N ARG A 92 6.70 8.69 -4.63
CA ARG A 92 7.22 9.57 -3.58
C ARG A 92 6.99 8.99 -2.20
N LEU A 93 8.01 9.06 -1.36
CA LEU A 93 7.84 8.90 0.08
C LEU A 93 7.36 10.22 0.67
N TYR A 94 6.65 10.14 1.80
CA TYR A 94 6.38 11.35 2.58
C TYR A 94 7.69 12.03 3.00
N PRO A 95 7.71 13.37 3.09
CA PRO A 95 8.90 14.11 3.50
C PRO A 95 9.45 13.60 4.84
N GLY A 96 10.74 13.26 4.87
CA GLY A 96 11.41 12.77 6.08
C GLY A 96 11.22 11.27 6.39
N ALA A 97 10.37 10.54 5.68
CA ALA A 97 10.10 9.13 5.99
C ALA A 97 11.37 8.27 6.00
N LYS A 98 12.22 8.37 4.97
CA LYS A 98 13.48 7.60 4.93
C LYS A 98 14.46 8.01 6.02
N ALA A 99 14.63 9.31 6.25
CA ALA A 99 15.53 9.82 7.30
C ALA A 99 15.06 9.39 8.70
N MET A 100 13.75 9.35 8.95
CA MET A 100 13.18 8.83 10.19
C MET A 100 13.50 7.33 10.37
N LEU A 101 13.34 6.50 9.32
CA LEU A 101 13.68 5.08 9.39
C LEU A 101 15.19 4.88 9.68
N GLU A 102 16.06 5.66 9.05
CA GLU A 102 17.51 5.63 9.27
C GLU A 102 17.83 5.98 10.73
N SER A 103 17.26 7.07 11.26
CA SER A 103 17.46 7.51 12.65
C SER A 103 16.99 6.45 13.66
N LEU A 104 15.81 5.86 13.47
CA LEU A 104 15.31 4.80 14.36
C LEU A 104 16.23 3.57 14.37
N ARG A 105 16.84 3.24 13.25
CA ARG A 105 17.84 2.16 13.19
C ARG A 105 19.11 2.50 13.94
N GLU A 106 19.63 3.73 13.79
CA GLU A 106 20.79 4.23 14.52
C GLU A 106 20.55 4.21 16.03
N GLU A 107 19.32 4.47 16.48
CA GLU A 107 18.89 4.36 17.87
C GLU A 107 18.70 2.90 18.36
N GLY A 108 18.93 1.92 17.48
CA GLY A 108 18.89 0.50 17.79
C GLY A 108 17.47 -0.12 17.75
N CYS A 109 16.52 0.54 17.10
CA CYS A 109 15.19 -0.04 16.84
C CYS A 109 15.26 -1.09 15.73
N THR A 110 14.47 -2.14 15.89
CA THR A 110 14.17 -3.11 14.83
C THR A 110 13.01 -2.59 14.00
N LEU A 111 13.17 -2.47 12.68
CA LEU A 111 12.12 -1.99 11.80
C LEU A 111 11.53 -3.15 11.00
N VAL A 112 10.21 -3.22 10.93
CA VAL A 112 9.47 -4.26 10.21
C VAL A 112 8.45 -3.59 9.31
N PHE A 113 8.50 -3.91 8.02
CA PHE A 113 7.47 -3.56 7.05
C PHE A 113 6.30 -4.55 7.19
N LEU A 114 5.07 -4.05 7.32
CA LEU A 114 3.85 -4.87 7.41
C LEU A 114 2.70 -4.15 6.69
N SER A 115 2.40 -4.53 5.47
CA SER A 115 1.40 -3.86 4.63
C SER A 115 0.47 -4.84 3.90
N ASN A 116 -0.71 -4.38 3.55
CA ASN A 116 -1.73 -5.17 2.82
C ASN A 116 -1.49 -5.19 1.29
N CYS A 117 -0.26 -4.98 0.83
CA CYS A 117 0.10 -5.02 -0.57
C CYS A 117 0.42 -6.44 -1.07
N SER A 118 0.72 -6.57 -2.36
CA SER A 118 1.30 -7.80 -2.93
C SER A 118 2.82 -7.88 -2.72
N GLY A 119 3.38 -9.08 -2.84
CA GLY A 119 4.83 -9.29 -2.72
C GLY A 119 5.61 -8.54 -3.79
N SER A 120 5.15 -8.55 -5.05
CA SER A 120 5.79 -7.81 -6.14
C SER A 120 5.79 -6.30 -5.90
N TYR A 121 4.67 -5.75 -5.43
CA TYR A 121 4.56 -4.33 -5.09
C TYR A 121 5.56 -3.96 -3.98
N ARG A 122 5.59 -4.73 -2.88
CA ARG A 122 6.57 -4.53 -1.81
C ARG A 122 8.00 -4.49 -2.34
N ASP A 123 8.39 -5.50 -3.10
CA ASP A 123 9.78 -5.67 -3.55
C ASP A 123 10.19 -4.55 -4.53
N GLU A 124 9.33 -4.20 -5.48
CA GLU A 124 9.54 -3.10 -6.42
C GLU A 124 9.68 -1.75 -5.70
N HIS A 125 8.83 -1.47 -4.71
CA HIS A 125 8.85 -0.22 -3.95
C HIS A 125 10.05 -0.13 -3.00
N LEU A 126 10.36 -1.20 -2.28
CA LEU A 126 11.56 -1.24 -1.42
C LEU A 126 12.84 -1.01 -2.23
N ALA A 127 12.92 -1.57 -3.45
CA ALA A 127 14.04 -1.36 -4.35
C ALA A 127 14.08 0.08 -4.89
N ALA A 128 12.94 0.60 -5.38
CA ALA A 128 12.86 1.93 -5.99
C ALA A 128 13.27 3.06 -5.02
N PHE A 129 12.92 2.93 -3.74
CA PHE A 129 13.26 3.93 -2.71
C PHE A 129 14.51 3.60 -1.90
N GLY A 130 15.16 2.46 -2.15
CA GLY A 130 16.34 2.02 -1.41
C GLY A 130 16.05 1.78 0.07
N LEU A 131 14.90 1.16 0.38
CA LEU A 131 14.44 0.89 1.75
C LEU A 131 14.75 -0.53 2.21
N GLY A 132 15.03 -1.47 1.30
CA GLY A 132 15.18 -2.89 1.61
C GLY A 132 16.22 -3.19 2.71
N GLY A 133 17.31 -2.42 2.77
CA GLY A 133 18.32 -2.54 3.81
C GLY A 133 17.94 -1.94 5.16
N LEU A 134 16.82 -1.21 5.28
CA LEU A 134 16.37 -0.58 6.51
C LEU A 134 15.48 -1.50 7.35
N PHE A 135 14.73 -2.39 6.72
CA PHE A 135 13.83 -3.32 7.41
C PHE A 135 14.52 -4.65 7.73
N THR A 136 14.33 -5.12 8.96
CA THR A 136 14.78 -6.45 9.41
C THR A 136 13.86 -7.55 8.87
N GLY A 137 12.61 -7.23 8.61
CA GLY A 137 11.62 -8.09 7.98
C GLY A 137 10.64 -7.26 7.16
N ALA A 138 10.19 -7.82 6.03
CA ALA A 138 9.21 -7.18 5.16
C ALA A 138 8.11 -8.19 4.81
N TRP A 139 6.90 -7.92 5.25
CA TRP A 139 5.75 -8.80 5.17
C TRP A 139 4.60 -8.12 4.46
N CYS A 140 3.89 -8.86 3.64
CA CYS A 140 2.72 -8.39 2.92
C CYS A 140 1.55 -9.39 3.06
N ALA A 141 0.35 -8.99 2.62
CA ALA A 141 -0.84 -9.84 2.75
C ALA A 141 -0.68 -11.22 2.07
N GLU A 142 0.05 -11.29 0.96
CA GLU A 142 0.28 -12.56 0.24
C GLU A 142 1.11 -13.56 1.05
N ASP A 143 1.98 -13.11 1.95
CA ASP A 143 2.78 -13.99 2.82
C ASP A 143 1.92 -14.73 3.85
N PHE A 144 0.65 -14.34 4.02
CA PHE A 144 -0.29 -14.84 5.02
C PHE A 144 -1.65 -15.27 4.42
N GLU A 145 -1.69 -15.60 3.13
CA GLU A 145 -2.90 -16.08 2.45
C GLU A 145 -4.10 -15.10 2.58
N GLY A 146 -3.82 -13.80 2.67
CA GLY A 146 -4.84 -12.75 2.76
C GLY A 146 -5.48 -12.59 4.15
N LEU A 147 -4.84 -13.03 5.21
CA LEU A 147 -5.27 -12.74 6.59
C LEU A 147 -5.31 -11.24 6.86
N GLU A 148 -6.18 -10.85 7.80
CA GLU A 148 -6.22 -9.50 8.35
C GLU A 148 -4.85 -9.09 8.95
N LYS A 149 -4.49 -7.82 8.88
CA LYS A 149 -3.16 -7.33 9.30
C LYS A 149 -2.82 -7.72 10.76
N TRP A 150 -3.78 -7.65 11.68
CA TRP A 150 -3.57 -8.05 13.06
C TRP A 150 -3.30 -9.56 13.24
N GLN A 151 -3.89 -10.41 12.39
CA GLN A 151 -3.64 -11.85 12.37
C GLN A 151 -2.23 -12.14 11.84
N SER A 152 -1.85 -11.45 10.77
CA SER A 152 -0.50 -11.51 10.19
C SER A 152 0.56 -11.09 11.22
N TYR A 153 0.33 -9.98 11.92
CA TYR A 153 1.19 -9.53 13.03
C TYR A 153 1.36 -10.61 14.11
N ARG A 154 0.27 -11.26 14.55
CA ARG A 154 0.34 -12.32 15.55
C ARG A 154 1.21 -13.50 15.14
N GLN A 155 1.31 -13.82 13.87
CA GLN A 155 2.15 -14.91 13.38
C GLN A 155 3.64 -14.56 13.42
N ILE A 156 3.99 -13.30 13.37
CA ILE A 156 5.39 -12.86 13.25
C ILE A 156 5.92 -12.13 14.48
N CYS A 157 5.08 -11.57 15.31
CA CYS A 157 5.50 -10.67 16.40
C CYS A 157 6.52 -11.33 17.38
N ALA A 158 6.42 -12.63 17.62
CA ALA A 158 7.36 -13.34 18.49
C ALA A 158 8.79 -13.44 17.95
N ARG A 159 9.00 -13.12 16.67
CA ARG A 159 10.33 -13.11 16.01
C ARG A 159 11.13 -11.84 16.31
N TYR A 160 10.49 -10.83 16.91
CA TYR A 160 11.04 -9.49 17.05
C TYR A 160 11.08 -9.06 18.52
N PRO A 161 12.10 -8.26 18.94
CA PRO A 161 12.24 -7.78 20.30
C PRO A 161 11.10 -6.83 20.70
N LYS A 162 10.62 -6.97 21.96
CA LYS A 162 9.65 -6.05 22.57
C LYS A 162 10.36 -4.82 23.17
N PRO A 163 9.66 -3.68 23.38
CA PRO A 163 8.24 -3.47 23.08
C PRO A 163 7.98 -3.32 21.59
N HIS A 164 6.71 -3.51 21.17
CA HIS A 164 6.26 -3.32 19.80
C HIS A 164 5.44 -2.04 19.69
N LEU A 165 5.62 -1.32 18.59
CA LEU A 165 4.84 -0.17 18.17
C LEU A 165 4.36 -0.41 16.73
N MET A 166 3.10 -0.08 16.43
CA MET A 166 2.58 -0.02 15.07
C MET A 166 2.44 1.43 14.63
N VAL A 167 2.91 1.75 13.45
CA VAL A 167 2.76 3.05 12.78
C VAL A 167 2.00 2.82 11.49
N GLY A 168 0.85 3.48 11.34
CA GLY A 168 -0.03 3.36 10.19
C GLY A 168 -1.08 4.45 10.17
N ASP A 169 -1.81 4.57 9.05
CA ASP A 169 -2.82 5.62 8.84
C ASP A 169 -4.27 5.11 8.86
N ARG A 170 -4.47 3.79 9.04
CA ARG A 170 -5.77 3.15 8.97
C ARG A 170 -6.16 2.44 10.27
N HIS A 171 -7.47 2.15 10.41
CA HIS A 171 -7.98 1.39 11.55
C HIS A 171 -7.40 -0.03 11.64
N HIS A 172 -7.07 -0.66 10.50
CA HIS A 172 -6.39 -1.96 10.48
C HIS A 172 -5.02 -1.95 11.19
N ASP A 173 -4.37 -0.78 11.24
CA ASP A 173 -3.12 -0.60 11.97
C ASP A 173 -3.35 -0.48 13.47
N GLN A 174 -4.47 0.15 13.87
CA GLN A 174 -4.88 0.25 15.28
C GLN A 174 -5.25 -1.12 15.87
N GLU A 175 -5.79 -2.04 15.06
CA GLU A 175 -6.11 -3.40 15.50
C GLU A 175 -4.86 -4.24 15.83
N VAL A 176 -3.68 -3.82 15.33
CA VAL A 176 -2.39 -4.46 15.61
C VAL A 176 -1.85 -4.05 16.97
N ALA A 177 -2.19 -2.84 17.45
CA ALA A 177 -1.70 -2.27 18.71
C ALA A 177 -2.43 -2.82 19.93
#